data_d5703d5fe8312f1f13f74539ea761692
#
_entry.id   d5703d5fe8312f1f13f74539ea761692
#
_cell.length_a   1.000
_cell.length_b   1.000
_cell.length_c   1.000
_cell.angle_alpha   90.00
_cell.angle_beta   90.00
_cell.angle_gamma   90.00
#
_symmetry.space_group_name_H-M   'P 1'
#
loop_
_entity.id
_entity.type
_entity.pdbx_description
1 polymer ?
#
loop_
_entity_poly.entity_id
_entity_poly.type
_entity_poly.pdbx_seq_one_letter_code
_entity_poly.pdbx_strand_id
1 'polypeptide(L)'
;KHHSLQVVADPLYFQELPSDTRPAVAGVMQPGDFDVTAYAALNDADAYTRAGIADEAWNAEQAQTLYAVAKSTVTPTATYAWQGSGTWSLDALTKARAQGYTAVIADSTFDGEQTDTVHTGTYVVNTSAGDITVLKEQSELGTLAHGEATSARATAEASDAGRLARMLAQSAFYQMEQPYATRNLLMTFSRNSSASWINQVMSAMEQASWLNLTDLNTMAAADPYSVSSEVNQDDSNAADVSQTRATLEQLSSSRKDILRLATSILKKGLDEDDVSSLNPQALARQDASSTASHTNDP
;
A
#
# COMPACT_ATOMS: atom_id res chain seq x y z
N LYS A 1 24.33 0.48 -0.17
CA LYS A 1 23.16 0.51 0.69
C LYS A 1 22.60 1.94 0.64
N HIS A 2 21.42 2.09 0.08
CA HIS A 2 20.81 3.41 -0.15
C HIS A 2 20.03 3.82 1.11
N HIS A 3 20.47 4.87 1.79
CA HIS A 3 19.84 5.35 3.02
C HIS A 3 18.52 6.08 2.75
N SER A 4 18.39 6.65 1.56
CA SER A 4 17.19 7.36 1.11
C SER A 4 16.08 6.44 0.59
N LEU A 5 16.40 5.15 0.35
CA LEU A 5 15.39 4.15 0.01
C LEU A 5 14.65 3.74 1.28
N GLN A 6 13.35 3.91 1.28
CA GLN A 6 12.50 3.59 2.42
C GLN A 6 11.55 2.44 2.11
N VAL A 7 11.19 1.71 3.14
CA VAL A 7 10.24 0.59 3.08
C VAL A 7 9.06 0.92 3.95
N VAL A 8 7.85 0.81 3.40
CA VAL A 8 6.61 0.74 4.16
C VAL A 8 6.20 -0.73 4.14
N ALA A 9 6.14 -1.35 5.30
CA ALA A 9 5.98 -2.79 5.40
C ALA A 9 4.54 -3.20 5.72
N ASP A 10 4.04 -4.24 5.07
CA ASP A 10 2.92 -5.00 5.59
C ASP A 10 3.37 -5.71 6.87
N PRO A 11 2.77 -5.42 8.03
CA PRO A 11 3.22 -5.97 9.30
C PRO A 11 3.05 -7.50 9.38
N LEU A 12 2.08 -8.10 8.68
CA LEU A 12 1.92 -9.55 8.65
C LEU A 12 3.04 -10.21 7.84
N TYR A 13 3.35 -9.67 6.67
CA TYR A 13 4.48 -10.17 5.87
C TYR A 13 5.81 -9.95 6.59
N PHE A 14 5.97 -8.81 7.26
CA PHE A 14 7.18 -8.50 8.01
C PHE A 14 7.45 -9.49 9.16
N GLN A 15 6.42 -10.03 9.79
CA GLN A 15 6.57 -11.05 10.84
C GLN A 15 7.17 -12.35 10.30
N GLU A 16 6.87 -12.70 9.06
CA GLU A 16 7.34 -13.94 8.42
C GLU A 16 8.82 -13.87 8.00
N LEU A 17 9.38 -12.66 7.87
CA LEU A 17 10.79 -12.51 7.52
C LEU A 17 11.70 -12.93 8.69
N PRO A 18 12.80 -13.66 8.41
CA PRO A 18 13.83 -13.92 9.41
C PRO A 18 14.34 -12.61 10.03
N SER A 19 14.57 -12.60 11.33
CA SER A 19 14.90 -11.37 12.08
C SER A 19 16.14 -10.65 11.59
N ASP A 20 17.13 -11.39 11.07
CA ASP A 20 18.39 -10.90 10.52
C ASP A 20 18.26 -10.30 9.10
N THR A 21 17.18 -10.61 8.41
CA THR A 21 16.89 -10.10 7.06
C THR A 21 15.90 -8.94 7.03
N ARG A 22 15.30 -8.60 8.17
CA ARG A 22 14.28 -7.53 8.26
C ARG A 22 14.88 -6.16 7.95
N PRO A 23 14.33 -5.43 6.96
CA PRO A 23 14.79 -4.09 6.65
C PRO A 23 14.41 -3.09 7.76
N ALA A 24 15.08 -1.93 7.77
CA ALA A 24 14.55 -0.77 8.45
C ALA A 24 13.32 -0.25 7.68
N VAL A 25 12.25 0.11 8.42
CA VAL A 25 11.01 0.60 7.80
C VAL A 25 10.75 2.05 8.19
N ALA A 26 10.22 2.82 7.26
CA ALA A 26 9.75 4.19 7.48
C ALA A 26 8.36 4.21 8.12
N GLY A 27 7.60 3.16 7.92
CA GLY A 27 6.26 2.99 8.46
C GLY A 27 5.68 1.64 8.09
N VAL A 28 4.46 1.39 8.54
CA VAL A 28 3.72 0.17 8.22
C VAL A 28 2.43 0.51 7.50
N MET A 29 2.02 -0.38 6.62
CA MET A 29 0.75 -0.28 5.91
C MET A 29 -0.34 -1.12 6.58
N GLN A 30 -1.54 -1.07 6.04
CA GLN A 30 -2.65 -1.91 6.49
C GLN A 30 -2.28 -3.40 6.44
N PRO A 31 -2.63 -4.16 7.49
CA PRO A 31 -2.24 -5.56 7.59
C PRO A 31 -2.83 -6.43 6.45
N GLY A 32 -2.02 -7.36 5.96
CA GLY A 32 -2.43 -8.35 4.98
C GLY A 32 -2.70 -7.76 3.60
N ASP A 33 -2.12 -6.61 3.29
CA ASP A 33 -2.36 -5.90 2.02
C ASP A 33 -3.85 -5.65 1.76
N PHE A 34 -4.59 -5.31 2.82
CA PHE A 34 -6.03 -5.11 2.74
C PHE A 34 -6.37 -4.01 1.71
N ASP A 35 -7.21 -4.32 0.76
CA ASP A 35 -7.59 -3.38 -0.29
C ASP A 35 -8.72 -2.44 0.18
N VAL A 36 -8.34 -1.27 0.70
CA VAL A 36 -9.29 -0.24 1.18
C VAL A 36 -10.12 0.32 0.03
N THR A 37 -9.56 0.42 -1.17
CA THR A 37 -10.27 0.96 -2.34
C THR A 37 -11.37 0.00 -2.80
N ALA A 38 -11.09 -1.31 -2.83
CA ALA A 38 -12.10 -2.33 -3.12
C ALA A 38 -13.14 -2.46 -2.00
N TYR A 39 -12.73 -2.31 -0.73
CA TYR A 39 -13.66 -2.29 0.41
C TYR A 39 -14.67 -1.15 0.29
N ALA A 40 -14.20 0.04 -0.02
CA ALA A 40 -15.05 1.20 -0.21
C ALA A 40 -15.98 1.03 -1.43
N ALA A 41 -15.44 0.59 -2.57
CA ALA A 41 -16.21 0.39 -3.80
C ALA A 41 -17.27 -0.73 -3.66
N LEU A 42 -16.99 -1.81 -2.93
CA LEU A 42 -17.95 -2.88 -2.66
C LEU A 42 -19.09 -2.40 -1.74
N ASN A 43 -18.77 -1.54 -0.79
CA ASN A 43 -19.69 -0.97 0.21
C ASN A 43 -20.60 -2.02 0.90
N ASP A 44 -20.03 -3.17 1.23
CA ASP A 44 -20.71 -4.32 1.88
C ASP A 44 -19.81 -4.87 3.02
N ALA A 45 -19.79 -4.14 4.16
CA ALA A 45 -19.03 -4.54 5.35
C ALA A 45 -19.48 -5.91 5.89
N ASP A 46 -20.77 -6.25 5.74
CA ASP A 46 -21.28 -7.53 6.17
C ASP A 46 -20.67 -8.71 5.40
N ALA A 47 -20.31 -8.53 4.11
CA ALA A 47 -19.62 -9.56 3.34
C ALA A 47 -18.24 -9.87 3.94
N TYR A 48 -17.50 -8.85 4.36
CA TYR A 48 -16.20 -9.00 5.03
C TYR A 48 -16.36 -9.69 6.40
N THR A 49 -17.31 -9.25 7.20
CA THR A 49 -17.60 -9.88 8.50
C THR A 49 -17.99 -11.35 8.34
N ARG A 50 -18.84 -11.69 7.36
CA ARG A 50 -19.19 -13.10 7.07
C ARG A 50 -17.98 -13.93 6.62
N ALA A 51 -17.03 -13.31 5.93
CA ALA A 51 -15.75 -13.92 5.56
C ALA A 51 -14.76 -14.06 6.73
N GLY A 52 -15.07 -13.44 7.88
CA GLY A 52 -14.22 -13.45 9.07
C GLY A 52 -13.19 -12.32 9.10
N ILE A 53 -13.40 -11.27 8.33
CA ILE A 53 -12.56 -10.08 8.29
C ILE A 53 -13.31 -8.98 9.03
N ALA A 54 -12.91 -8.70 10.26
CA ALA A 54 -13.46 -7.61 11.05
C ALA A 54 -12.82 -6.27 10.63
N ASP A 55 -13.51 -5.16 10.83
CA ASP A 55 -13.00 -3.83 10.51
C ASP A 55 -11.71 -3.50 11.27
N GLU A 56 -11.60 -3.96 12.52
CA GLU A 56 -10.40 -3.75 13.34
C GLU A 56 -9.16 -4.47 12.80
N ALA A 57 -9.34 -5.50 11.97
CA ALA A 57 -8.24 -6.30 11.46
C ALA A 57 -7.26 -5.51 10.56
N TRP A 58 -7.73 -4.40 9.99
CA TRP A 58 -6.93 -3.59 9.07
C TRP A 58 -6.73 -2.13 9.51
N ASN A 59 -7.11 -1.79 10.76
CA ASN A 59 -6.93 -0.43 11.26
C ASN A 59 -5.45 -0.09 11.58
N ALA A 60 -5.16 1.19 11.74
CA ALA A 60 -3.82 1.69 11.99
C ALA A 60 -3.23 1.20 13.32
N GLU A 61 -4.05 1.03 14.36
CA GLU A 61 -3.62 0.50 15.66
C GLU A 61 -3.19 -0.96 15.56
N GLN A 62 -3.95 -1.77 14.84
CA GLN A 62 -3.61 -3.17 14.59
C GLN A 62 -2.30 -3.28 13.80
N ALA A 63 -2.09 -2.42 12.78
CA ALA A 63 -0.85 -2.39 12.02
C ALA A 63 0.36 -2.12 12.94
N GLN A 64 0.26 -1.14 13.83
CA GLN A 64 1.32 -0.84 14.79
C GLN A 64 1.55 -1.99 15.79
N THR A 65 0.48 -2.58 16.30
CA THR A 65 0.55 -3.69 17.26
C THR A 65 1.27 -4.89 16.66
N LEU A 66 0.89 -5.31 15.46
CA LEU A 66 1.52 -6.42 14.74
C LEU A 66 3.01 -6.15 14.46
N TYR A 67 3.34 -4.93 14.06
CA TYR A 67 4.73 -4.55 13.84
C TYR A 67 5.54 -4.54 15.13
N ALA A 68 4.97 -3.99 16.22
CA ALA A 68 5.63 -3.95 17.52
C ALA A 68 5.96 -5.36 18.03
N VAL A 69 5.04 -6.31 17.88
CA VAL A 69 5.27 -7.73 18.21
C VAL A 69 6.41 -8.30 17.36
N ALA A 70 6.39 -8.07 16.03
CA ALA A 70 7.43 -8.58 15.14
C ALA A 70 8.81 -8.01 15.45
N LYS A 71 8.88 -6.75 15.84
CA LYS A 71 10.13 -6.02 16.15
C LYS A 71 10.58 -6.19 17.59
N SER A 72 9.72 -6.73 18.46
CA SER A 72 9.94 -6.75 19.93
C SER A 72 10.22 -5.34 20.49
N THR A 73 9.47 -4.35 20.00
CA THR A 73 9.59 -2.94 20.39
C THR A 73 8.23 -2.37 20.74
N VAL A 74 8.21 -1.37 21.59
CA VAL A 74 7.01 -0.60 21.94
C VAL A 74 7.00 0.79 21.28
N THR A 75 8.01 1.10 20.48
CA THR A 75 8.12 2.41 19.83
C THR A 75 7.10 2.49 18.70
N PRO A 76 6.17 3.45 18.74
CA PRO A 76 5.23 3.68 17.64
C PRO A 76 5.97 3.97 16.33
N THR A 77 5.41 3.50 15.22
CA THR A 77 5.89 3.82 13.87
C THR A 77 4.78 4.52 13.10
N ALA A 78 5.13 5.22 12.02
CA ALA A 78 4.13 5.82 11.14
C ALA A 78 3.26 4.73 10.49
N THR A 79 1.99 5.05 10.25
CA THR A 79 1.04 4.17 9.57
C THR A 79 0.50 4.86 8.33
N TYR A 80 0.50 4.13 7.23
CA TYR A 80 0.02 4.59 5.93
C TYR A 80 -1.00 3.59 5.40
N ALA A 81 -2.14 4.05 4.85
CA ALA A 81 -2.91 3.17 4.00
C ALA A 81 -2.36 3.27 2.58
N TRP A 82 -1.96 2.13 2.00
CA TRP A 82 -1.47 2.08 0.62
C TRP A 82 -2.62 1.77 -0.32
N GLN A 83 -2.56 2.35 -1.53
CA GLN A 83 -3.57 2.13 -2.55
C GLN A 83 -3.72 0.65 -2.89
N GLY A 84 -4.99 0.23 -3.02
CA GLY A 84 -5.35 -1.09 -3.52
C GLY A 84 -5.56 -1.11 -5.05
N SER A 85 -6.50 -1.91 -5.50
CA SER A 85 -6.79 -2.12 -6.93
C SER A 85 -7.54 -0.98 -7.61
N GLY A 86 -8.19 -0.10 -6.83
CA GLY A 86 -8.89 1.07 -7.34
C GLY A 86 -8.22 2.38 -6.95
N THR A 87 -8.71 3.47 -7.49
CA THR A 87 -8.27 4.82 -7.13
C THR A 87 -8.82 5.26 -5.77
N TRP A 88 -8.07 6.09 -5.05
CA TRP A 88 -8.55 6.72 -3.82
C TRP A 88 -9.73 7.65 -4.11
N SER A 89 -10.95 7.17 -3.88
CA SER A 89 -12.16 8.00 -3.87
C SER A 89 -12.35 8.70 -2.52
N LEU A 90 -13.23 9.69 -2.45
CA LEU A 90 -13.57 10.36 -1.18
C LEU A 90 -14.10 9.36 -0.13
N ASP A 91 -14.88 8.34 -0.55
CA ASP A 91 -15.36 7.30 0.35
C ASP A 91 -14.23 6.42 0.87
N ALA A 92 -13.31 5.98 -0.01
CA ALA A 92 -12.13 5.20 0.39
C ALA A 92 -11.23 5.98 1.37
N LEU A 93 -10.99 7.27 1.12
CA LEU A 93 -10.25 8.15 2.02
C LEU A 93 -10.97 8.31 3.37
N THR A 94 -12.30 8.44 3.35
CA THR A 94 -13.11 8.52 4.58
C THR A 94 -13.01 7.23 5.38
N LYS A 95 -13.09 6.05 4.73
CA LYS A 95 -12.90 4.75 5.38
C LYS A 95 -11.51 4.63 6.01
N ALA A 96 -10.45 4.94 5.25
CA ALA A 96 -9.09 4.91 5.77
C ALA A 96 -8.92 5.83 6.98
N ARG A 97 -9.46 7.05 6.92
CA ARG A 97 -9.40 8.01 8.02
C ARG A 97 -10.16 7.51 9.27
N ALA A 98 -11.32 6.92 9.09
CA ALA A 98 -12.12 6.33 10.17
C ALA A 98 -11.38 5.18 10.87
N GLN A 99 -10.53 4.45 10.14
CA GLN A 99 -9.67 3.38 10.66
C GLN A 99 -8.35 3.88 11.29
N GLY A 100 -8.22 5.21 11.47
CA GLY A 100 -7.10 5.81 12.19
C GLY A 100 -5.89 6.16 11.33
N TYR A 101 -5.94 5.93 10.00
CA TYR A 101 -4.88 6.40 9.11
C TYR A 101 -4.95 7.91 8.95
N THR A 102 -3.80 8.58 9.11
CA THR A 102 -3.69 10.03 8.89
C THR A 102 -3.07 10.38 7.55
N ALA A 103 -2.42 9.42 6.93
CA ALA A 103 -1.84 9.55 5.60
C ALA A 103 -2.08 8.29 4.76
N VAL A 104 -2.24 8.49 3.46
CA VAL A 104 -2.34 7.42 2.46
C VAL A 104 -1.29 7.61 1.38
N ILE A 105 -0.85 6.49 0.79
CA ILE A 105 0.03 6.49 -0.39
C ILE A 105 -0.85 6.17 -1.59
N ALA A 106 -0.83 7.05 -2.57
CA ALA A 106 -1.60 6.95 -3.80
C ALA A 106 -0.69 6.84 -5.01
N ASP A 107 -1.10 6.06 -6.00
CA ASP A 107 -0.47 6.07 -7.30
C ASP A 107 -0.84 7.33 -8.10
N SER A 108 -0.40 7.41 -9.33
CA SER A 108 -0.62 8.57 -10.21
C SER A 108 -2.08 8.79 -10.61
N THR A 109 -2.97 7.82 -10.36
CA THR A 109 -4.40 7.91 -10.71
C THR A 109 -5.22 8.76 -9.73
N PHE A 110 -4.66 9.09 -8.55
CA PHE A 110 -5.31 10.00 -7.62
C PHE A 110 -5.55 11.36 -8.29
N ASP A 111 -6.81 11.76 -8.37
CA ASP A 111 -7.19 13.03 -8.96
C ASP A 111 -7.18 14.14 -7.91
N GLY A 112 -5.99 14.68 -7.68
CA GLY A 112 -5.85 15.97 -7.04
C GLY A 112 -5.83 17.02 -8.13
N GLU A 113 -6.65 18.04 -8.10
CA GLU A 113 -6.86 19.07 -9.10
C GLU A 113 -5.73 19.22 -10.14
N GLN A 114 -6.06 19.03 -11.41
CA GLN A 114 -5.10 19.15 -12.49
C GLN A 114 -4.71 20.61 -12.71
N THR A 115 -3.43 20.86 -12.59
CA THR A 115 -2.84 22.14 -12.95
C THR A 115 -1.80 21.89 -14.03
N ASP A 116 -1.53 22.90 -14.87
CA ASP A 116 -0.53 22.82 -15.94
C ASP A 116 0.89 22.59 -15.39
N THR A 117 1.08 22.74 -14.08
CA THR A 117 2.37 22.66 -13.41
C THR A 117 2.29 21.70 -12.23
N VAL A 118 3.28 20.81 -12.08
CA VAL A 118 3.39 19.95 -10.91
C VAL A 118 3.70 20.79 -9.68
N HIS A 119 2.80 20.81 -8.71
CA HIS A 119 2.99 21.59 -7.48
C HIS A 119 3.72 20.81 -6.41
N THR A 120 3.19 19.67 -6.03
CA THR A 120 3.72 18.82 -4.96
C THR A 120 3.09 17.43 -5.07
N GLY A 121 3.68 16.43 -4.42
CA GLY A 121 3.06 15.12 -4.21
C GLY A 121 2.31 14.99 -2.90
N THR A 122 2.21 16.08 -2.09
CA THR A 122 1.53 16.07 -0.80
C THR A 122 0.23 16.85 -0.92
N TYR A 123 -0.88 16.17 -0.68
CA TYR A 123 -2.23 16.74 -0.75
C TYR A 123 -2.94 16.55 0.59
N VAL A 124 -3.94 17.38 0.87
CA VAL A 124 -4.87 17.17 1.98
C VAL A 124 -6.31 17.16 1.45
N VAL A 125 -7.05 16.17 1.89
CA VAL A 125 -8.47 16.00 1.57
C VAL A 125 -9.26 16.06 2.86
N ASN A 126 -10.29 16.93 2.89
CA ASN A 126 -11.23 16.99 4.00
C ASN A 126 -12.31 15.92 3.81
N THR A 127 -12.38 14.97 4.74
CA THR A 127 -13.38 13.91 4.76
C THR A 127 -14.35 14.06 5.92
N SER A 128 -15.47 13.36 5.91
CA SER A 128 -16.41 13.35 7.04
C SER A 128 -15.81 12.75 8.33
N ALA A 129 -14.71 11.98 8.22
CA ALA A 129 -13.98 11.43 9.35
C ALA A 129 -12.78 12.32 9.80
N GLY A 130 -12.57 13.47 9.14
CA GLY A 130 -11.47 14.41 9.37
C GLY A 130 -10.51 14.49 8.19
N ASP A 131 -9.52 15.37 8.30
CA ASP A 131 -8.51 15.55 7.25
C ASP A 131 -7.60 14.33 7.12
N ILE A 132 -7.25 14.02 5.87
CA ILE A 132 -6.30 12.96 5.54
C ILE A 132 -5.28 13.46 4.52
N THR A 133 -4.01 13.17 4.77
CA THR A 133 -2.91 13.50 3.84
C THR A 133 -2.81 12.43 2.77
N VAL A 134 -2.72 12.84 1.51
CA VAL A 134 -2.48 11.95 0.37
C VAL A 134 -1.09 12.22 -0.19
N LEU A 135 -0.25 11.21 -0.18
CA LEU A 135 1.07 11.20 -0.79
C LEU A 135 0.94 10.57 -2.17
N LYS A 136 0.87 11.41 -3.20
CA LYS A 136 0.66 10.98 -4.58
C LYS A 136 1.98 10.72 -5.28
N GLU A 137 2.09 9.57 -5.92
CA GLU A 137 3.19 9.26 -6.82
C GLU A 137 3.17 10.17 -8.05
N GLN A 138 4.34 10.67 -8.43
CA GLN A 138 4.48 11.45 -9.65
C GLN A 138 4.43 10.50 -10.86
N SER A 139 3.54 10.79 -11.82
CA SER A 139 3.15 9.88 -12.89
C SER A 139 4.34 9.37 -13.72
N GLU A 140 5.12 10.26 -14.32
CA GLU A 140 6.22 9.85 -15.21
C GLU A 140 7.35 9.18 -14.44
N LEU A 141 7.70 9.69 -13.24
CA LEU A 141 8.75 9.10 -12.42
C LEU A 141 8.35 7.71 -11.91
N GLY A 142 7.09 7.55 -11.48
CA GLY A 142 6.54 6.28 -11.04
C GLY A 142 6.51 5.25 -12.17
N THR A 143 5.94 5.60 -13.32
CA THR A 143 5.91 4.72 -14.50
C THR A 143 7.31 4.20 -14.85
N LEU A 144 8.30 5.09 -14.90
CA LEU A 144 9.69 4.72 -15.19
C LEU A 144 10.30 3.84 -14.09
N ALA A 145 10.02 4.16 -12.81
CA ALA A 145 10.51 3.39 -11.66
C ALA A 145 9.93 1.97 -11.63
N HIS A 146 8.69 1.80 -12.08
CA HIS A 146 8.04 0.49 -12.25
C HIS A 146 8.61 -0.32 -13.42
N GLY A 147 9.51 0.26 -14.23
CA GLY A 147 10.13 -0.40 -15.36
C GLY A 147 9.33 -0.30 -16.65
N GLU A 148 8.38 0.61 -16.70
CA GLU A 148 7.50 0.86 -17.85
C GLU A 148 7.94 2.09 -18.65
N ALA A 149 7.51 2.17 -19.89
CA ALA A 149 7.73 3.35 -20.73
C ALA A 149 6.57 4.34 -20.56
N THR A 150 6.86 5.63 -20.55
CA THR A 150 5.85 6.69 -20.38
C THR A 150 4.84 6.76 -21.53
N SER A 151 5.18 6.21 -22.69
CA SER A 151 4.26 6.02 -23.79
C SER A 151 4.74 4.96 -24.78
N ALA A 152 3.82 4.43 -25.58
CA ALA A 152 4.15 3.46 -26.64
C ALA A 152 5.12 4.02 -27.71
N ARG A 153 5.28 5.35 -27.80
CA ARG A 153 6.19 6.01 -28.75
C ARG A 153 7.57 6.27 -28.16
N ALA A 154 7.76 6.11 -26.88
CA ALA A 154 9.01 6.36 -26.16
C ALA A 154 9.98 5.17 -26.32
N THR A 155 10.41 4.87 -27.55
CA THR A 155 11.21 3.68 -27.87
C THR A 155 12.55 3.61 -27.13
N ALA A 156 13.14 4.74 -26.76
CA ALA A 156 14.35 4.77 -25.93
C ALA A 156 14.11 4.19 -24.52
N GLU A 157 12.90 4.33 -24.00
CA GLU A 157 12.49 3.85 -22.67
C GLU A 157 12.21 2.33 -22.64
N ALA A 158 12.33 1.65 -23.77
CA ALA A 158 12.26 0.18 -23.83
C ALA A 158 13.44 -0.49 -23.08
N SER A 159 14.52 0.24 -22.81
CA SER A 159 15.68 -0.24 -22.07
C SER A 159 15.78 0.43 -20.68
N ASP A 160 16.41 -0.27 -19.72
CA ASP A 160 16.69 0.27 -18.37
C ASP A 160 17.51 1.57 -18.46
N ALA A 161 18.52 1.60 -19.32
CA ALA A 161 19.34 2.79 -19.53
C ALA A 161 18.54 3.98 -20.06
N GLY A 162 17.62 3.74 -20.99
CA GLY A 162 16.75 4.78 -21.54
C GLY A 162 15.74 5.29 -20.52
N ARG A 163 15.12 4.40 -19.71
CA ARG A 163 14.25 4.78 -18.60
C ARG A 163 14.99 5.61 -17.56
N LEU A 164 16.20 5.17 -17.17
CA LEU A 164 17.02 5.90 -16.21
C LEU A 164 17.41 7.30 -16.72
N ALA A 165 17.84 7.42 -17.98
CA ALA A 165 18.17 8.70 -18.60
C ALA A 165 16.93 9.63 -18.64
N ARG A 166 15.77 9.09 -19.01
CA ARG A 166 14.50 9.84 -19.02
C ARG A 166 14.11 10.31 -17.61
N MET A 167 14.23 9.45 -16.60
CA MET A 167 13.91 9.76 -15.20
C MET A 167 14.77 10.91 -14.67
N LEU A 168 16.10 10.88 -14.93
CA LEU A 168 17.00 11.97 -14.57
C LEU A 168 16.65 13.26 -15.29
N ALA A 169 16.41 13.21 -16.60
CA ALA A 169 16.01 14.38 -17.38
C ALA A 169 14.68 14.98 -16.88
N GLN A 170 13.71 14.14 -16.57
CA GLN A 170 12.40 14.57 -16.05
C GLN A 170 12.53 15.24 -14.68
N SER A 171 13.33 14.66 -13.79
CA SER A 171 13.56 15.26 -12.47
C SER A 171 14.25 16.63 -12.54
N ALA A 172 15.21 16.80 -13.48
CA ALA A 172 15.84 18.09 -13.76
C ALA A 172 14.85 19.09 -14.38
N PHE A 173 13.96 18.62 -15.26
CA PHE A 173 12.93 19.46 -15.86
C PHE A 173 11.98 20.03 -14.79
N TYR A 174 11.53 19.23 -13.84
CA TYR A 174 10.69 19.69 -12.72
C TYR A 174 11.41 20.75 -11.87
N GLN A 175 12.72 20.62 -11.65
CA GLN A 175 13.49 21.62 -10.95
C GLN A 175 13.57 22.94 -11.74
N MET A 176 13.71 22.87 -13.07
CA MET A 176 13.79 24.06 -13.92
C MET A 176 12.45 24.77 -14.13
N GLU A 177 11.34 24.02 -14.06
CA GLU A 177 10.00 24.56 -14.26
C GLU A 177 9.62 25.59 -13.19
N GLN A 178 9.96 25.32 -11.92
CA GLN A 178 9.75 26.25 -10.81
C GLN A 178 10.94 26.23 -9.84
N PRO A 179 12.06 26.86 -10.18
CA PRO A 179 13.29 26.76 -9.43
C PRO A 179 13.23 27.41 -8.03
N TYR A 180 12.20 28.22 -7.78
CA TYR A 180 12.02 28.92 -6.50
C TYR A 180 10.97 28.27 -5.60
N ALA A 181 10.30 27.21 -6.06
CA ALA A 181 9.31 26.49 -5.30
C ALA A 181 9.86 25.17 -4.78
N THR A 182 9.76 24.95 -3.48
CA THR A 182 10.03 23.63 -2.90
C THR A 182 8.86 22.72 -3.24
N ARG A 183 9.15 21.59 -3.90
CA ARG A 183 8.16 20.57 -4.27
C ARG A 183 8.63 19.21 -3.79
N ASN A 184 7.75 18.48 -3.13
CA ASN A 184 8.00 17.11 -2.74
C ASN A 184 7.32 16.18 -3.75
N LEU A 185 8.10 15.33 -4.41
CA LEU A 185 7.61 14.36 -5.38
C LEU A 185 7.87 12.96 -4.83
N LEU A 186 6.87 12.10 -4.91
CA LEU A 186 6.96 10.70 -4.54
C LEU A 186 7.25 9.85 -5.77
N MET A 187 8.15 8.90 -5.59
CA MET A 187 8.40 7.82 -6.54
C MET A 187 8.38 6.50 -5.77
N THR A 188 7.66 5.51 -6.25
CA THR A 188 7.60 4.18 -5.66
C THR A 188 8.22 3.13 -6.56
N PHE A 189 8.59 2.00 -6.01
CA PHE A 189 9.02 0.82 -6.76
C PHE A 189 7.96 -0.27 -6.65
N SER A 190 7.72 -0.96 -7.76
CA SER A 190 6.89 -2.16 -7.76
C SER A 190 7.49 -3.24 -6.85
N ARG A 191 6.64 -4.03 -6.20
CA ARG A 191 7.06 -5.21 -5.41
C ARG A 191 7.89 -6.20 -6.22
N ASN A 192 7.73 -6.21 -7.54
CA ASN A 192 8.44 -7.07 -8.46
C ASN A 192 9.72 -6.44 -9.03
N SER A 193 10.05 -5.22 -8.64
CA SER A 193 11.25 -4.54 -9.13
C SER A 193 12.51 -5.28 -8.68
N SER A 194 13.43 -5.52 -9.61
CA SER A 194 14.69 -6.20 -9.29
C SER A 194 15.59 -5.31 -8.42
N ALA A 195 16.34 -5.94 -7.51
CA ALA A 195 17.32 -5.22 -6.69
C ALA A 195 18.38 -4.48 -7.54
N SER A 196 18.71 -5.00 -8.72
CA SER A 196 19.63 -4.35 -9.66
C SER A 196 19.05 -3.04 -10.19
N TRP A 197 17.77 -3.06 -10.58
CA TRP A 197 17.07 -1.87 -11.08
C TRP A 197 16.95 -0.80 -9.98
N ILE A 198 16.49 -1.19 -8.79
CA ILE A 198 16.39 -0.28 -7.64
C ILE A 198 17.76 0.36 -7.34
N ASN A 199 18.84 -0.43 -7.30
CA ASN A 199 20.18 0.09 -7.06
C ASN A 199 20.64 1.07 -8.14
N GLN A 200 20.34 0.81 -9.42
CA GLN A 200 20.69 1.72 -10.51
C GLN A 200 19.96 3.07 -10.38
N VAL A 201 18.65 3.02 -10.14
CA VAL A 201 17.82 4.23 -9.98
C VAL A 201 18.29 5.03 -8.76
N MET A 202 18.42 4.39 -7.60
CA MET A 202 18.84 5.08 -6.38
C MET A 202 20.23 5.69 -6.51
N SER A 203 21.20 4.95 -7.09
CA SER A 203 22.55 5.49 -7.31
C SER A 203 22.54 6.73 -8.23
N ALA A 204 21.71 6.73 -9.25
CA ALA A 204 21.58 7.86 -10.16
C ALA A 204 20.92 9.08 -9.49
N MET A 205 19.84 8.84 -8.72
CA MET A 205 19.14 9.91 -7.99
C MET A 205 20.02 10.52 -6.89
N GLU A 206 20.80 9.72 -6.16
CA GLU A 206 21.72 10.19 -5.12
C GLU A 206 22.87 11.05 -5.70
N GLN A 207 23.22 10.85 -6.97
CA GLN A 207 24.24 11.64 -7.65
C GLN A 207 23.71 12.92 -8.31
N ALA A 208 22.39 13.06 -8.44
CA ALA A 208 21.76 14.21 -9.06
C ALA A 208 21.76 15.41 -8.10
N SER A 209 22.66 16.36 -8.33
CA SER A 209 22.89 17.51 -7.41
C SER A 209 21.72 18.48 -7.28
N TRP A 210 20.72 18.38 -8.15
CA TRP A 210 19.48 19.16 -8.10
C TRP A 210 18.38 18.50 -7.26
N LEU A 211 18.57 17.25 -6.81
CA LEU A 211 17.62 16.53 -5.98
C LEU A 211 18.05 16.55 -4.51
N ASN A 212 17.08 16.70 -3.63
CA ASN A 212 17.23 16.45 -2.21
C ASN A 212 16.35 15.27 -1.83
N LEU A 213 16.94 14.08 -1.68
CA LEU A 213 16.19 12.89 -1.30
C LEU A 213 15.80 12.99 0.18
N THR A 214 14.51 13.00 0.43
CA THR A 214 13.93 13.15 1.78
C THR A 214 13.20 11.88 2.21
N ASP A 215 12.78 11.83 3.46
CA ASP A 215 12.02 10.71 4.00
C ASP A 215 10.51 10.94 3.88
N LEU A 216 9.75 9.83 3.94
CA LEU A 216 8.31 9.82 3.76
C LEU A 216 7.57 10.61 4.86
N ASN A 217 8.08 10.61 6.09
CA ASN A 217 7.48 11.36 7.19
C ASN A 217 7.67 12.88 6.98
N THR A 218 8.85 13.29 6.50
CA THR A 218 9.11 14.68 6.13
C THR A 218 8.19 15.12 4.98
N MET A 219 7.99 14.26 3.99
CA MET A 219 7.06 14.52 2.90
C MET A 219 5.61 14.63 3.41
N ALA A 220 5.18 13.76 4.30
CA ALA A 220 3.84 13.80 4.89
C ALA A 220 3.58 15.05 5.76
N ALA A 221 4.65 15.63 6.33
CA ALA A 221 4.60 16.84 7.15
C ALA A 221 4.77 18.14 6.33
N ALA A 222 5.03 18.03 5.03
CA ALA A 222 5.20 19.22 4.18
C ALA A 222 3.85 19.93 3.95
N ASP A 223 3.91 21.22 3.59
CA ASP A 223 2.73 22.01 3.28
C ASP A 223 1.93 21.35 2.15
N PRO A 224 0.69 20.87 2.41
CA PRO A 224 -0.09 20.15 1.43
C PRO A 224 -0.85 21.10 0.50
N TYR A 225 -1.12 20.63 -0.70
CA TYR A 225 -2.12 21.24 -1.55
C TYR A 225 -3.52 20.76 -1.15
N SER A 226 -4.42 21.70 -0.87
CA SER A 226 -5.81 21.38 -0.48
C SER A 226 -6.62 20.99 -1.71
N VAL A 227 -7.22 19.81 -1.67
CA VAL A 227 -8.06 19.29 -2.75
C VAL A 227 -9.53 19.45 -2.36
N SER A 228 -10.36 19.82 -3.34
CA SER A 228 -11.80 19.96 -3.12
C SER A 228 -12.45 18.61 -2.78
N SER A 229 -13.66 18.64 -2.23
CA SER A 229 -14.45 17.44 -1.90
C SER A 229 -14.93 16.63 -3.13
N GLU A 230 -14.58 17.07 -4.35
CA GLU A 230 -14.96 16.40 -5.60
C GLU A 230 -13.94 15.38 -6.09
N VAL A 231 -13.01 14.98 -5.21
CA VAL A 231 -11.98 13.98 -5.52
C VAL A 231 -12.59 12.69 -6.00
N ASN A 232 -12.21 12.28 -7.21
CA ASN A 232 -12.53 10.96 -7.80
C ASN A 232 -14.00 10.54 -7.63
N GLN A 233 -14.93 11.44 -7.90
CA GLN A 233 -16.37 11.10 -7.95
C GLN A 233 -16.74 10.29 -9.21
N ASP A 234 -15.86 10.25 -10.20
CA ASP A 234 -16.04 9.44 -11.41
C ASP A 234 -15.74 7.97 -11.11
N ASP A 235 -16.73 7.11 -11.30
CA ASP A 235 -16.61 5.65 -11.14
C ASP A 235 -15.69 4.97 -12.18
N SER A 236 -15.13 5.73 -13.11
CA SER A 236 -14.33 5.20 -14.23
C SER A 236 -13.05 4.47 -13.78
N ASN A 237 -12.55 4.77 -12.59
CA ASN A 237 -11.38 4.14 -11.98
C ASN A 237 -11.71 3.42 -10.66
N ALA A 238 -12.99 3.12 -10.43
CA ALA A 238 -13.39 2.31 -9.29
C ALA A 238 -12.75 0.91 -9.35
N ALA A 239 -12.47 0.35 -8.18
CA ALA A 239 -11.97 -1.03 -8.12
C ALA A 239 -12.95 -2.01 -8.76
N ASP A 240 -12.44 -2.96 -9.54
CA ASP A 240 -13.26 -4.09 -9.96
C ASP A 240 -13.53 -5.01 -8.75
N VAL A 241 -14.73 -4.87 -8.21
CA VAL A 241 -15.16 -5.60 -7.01
C VAL A 241 -15.67 -7.02 -7.31
N SER A 242 -15.72 -7.44 -8.57
CA SER A 242 -16.23 -8.76 -8.96
C SER A 242 -15.36 -9.89 -8.36
N GLN A 243 -14.06 -9.78 -8.48
CA GLN A 243 -13.11 -10.72 -7.90
C GLN A 243 -13.13 -10.67 -6.37
N THR A 244 -13.17 -9.47 -5.79
CA THR A 244 -13.26 -9.29 -4.33
C THR A 244 -14.51 -9.96 -3.78
N ARG A 245 -15.67 -9.76 -4.40
CA ARG A 245 -16.93 -10.40 -4.03
C ARG A 245 -16.83 -11.92 -4.08
N ALA A 246 -16.32 -12.47 -5.18
CA ALA A 246 -16.14 -13.92 -5.34
C ALA A 246 -15.22 -14.50 -4.26
N THR A 247 -14.12 -13.80 -3.94
CA THR A 247 -13.18 -14.21 -2.88
C THR A 247 -13.85 -14.21 -1.50
N LEU A 248 -14.62 -13.17 -1.17
CA LEU A 248 -15.35 -13.09 0.11
C LEU A 248 -16.41 -14.20 0.24
N GLU A 249 -17.11 -14.53 -0.84
CA GLU A 249 -18.07 -15.64 -0.88
C GLU A 249 -17.38 -16.98 -0.63
N GLN A 250 -16.23 -17.23 -1.27
CA GLN A 250 -15.43 -18.44 -1.06
C GLN A 250 -14.92 -18.53 0.38
N LEU A 251 -14.36 -17.45 0.93
CA LEU A 251 -13.91 -17.39 2.32
C LEU A 251 -15.05 -17.65 3.30
N SER A 252 -16.22 -17.03 3.08
CA SER A 252 -17.42 -17.24 3.91
C SER A 252 -17.89 -18.70 3.86
N SER A 253 -17.85 -19.33 2.68
CA SER A 253 -18.20 -20.76 2.53
C SER A 253 -17.21 -21.66 3.25
N SER A 254 -15.90 -21.46 3.02
CA SER A 254 -14.83 -22.21 3.67
C SER A 254 -14.90 -22.10 5.19
N ARG A 255 -15.16 -20.89 5.71
CA ARG A 255 -15.35 -20.66 7.15
C ARG A 255 -16.53 -21.49 7.70
N LYS A 256 -17.67 -21.50 7.01
CA LYS A 256 -18.83 -22.32 7.42
C LYS A 256 -18.50 -23.82 7.46
N ASP A 257 -17.74 -24.30 6.48
CA ASP A 257 -17.37 -25.72 6.41
C ASP A 257 -16.37 -26.07 7.53
N ILE A 258 -15.41 -25.21 7.83
CA ILE A 258 -14.49 -25.38 8.95
C ILE A 258 -15.27 -25.41 10.29
N LEU A 259 -16.22 -24.50 10.50
CA LEU A 259 -17.04 -24.47 11.71
C LEU A 259 -17.90 -25.74 11.84
N ARG A 260 -18.49 -26.23 10.75
CA ARG A 260 -19.23 -27.51 10.72
C ARG A 260 -18.33 -28.67 11.08
N LEU A 261 -17.13 -28.73 10.52
CA LEU A 261 -16.15 -29.78 10.83
C LEU A 261 -15.75 -29.73 12.29
N ALA A 262 -15.40 -28.54 12.82
CA ALA A 262 -15.04 -28.33 14.20
C ALA A 262 -16.16 -28.80 15.16
N THR A 263 -17.41 -28.41 14.90
CA THR A 263 -18.56 -28.82 15.72
C THR A 263 -18.90 -30.31 15.61
N SER A 264 -18.58 -30.97 14.48
CA SER A 264 -18.88 -32.38 14.27
C SER A 264 -17.82 -33.32 14.81
N ILE A 265 -16.54 -32.94 14.77
CA ILE A 265 -15.40 -33.79 15.14
C ILE A 265 -14.94 -33.50 16.58
N LEU A 266 -14.92 -32.26 16.98
CA LEU A 266 -14.54 -31.86 18.34
C LEU A 266 -15.76 -32.09 19.27
N LYS A 267 -15.95 -33.31 19.70
CA LYS A 267 -16.96 -33.65 20.71
C LYS A 267 -16.74 -32.82 21.96
N LYS A 268 -17.64 -31.85 22.21
CA LYS A 268 -17.85 -31.13 23.49
C LYS A 268 -16.60 -30.52 24.12
N GLY A 269 -16.45 -29.23 24.02
CA GLY A 269 -15.53 -28.48 24.84
C GLY A 269 -14.99 -27.16 24.27
N LEU A 270 -15.35 -26.78 23.05
CA LEU A 270 -15.05 -25.45 22.53
C LEU A 270 -16.35 -24.64 22.57
N ASP A 271 -16.39 -23.59 23.36
CA ASP A 271 -17.45 -22.59 23.29
C ASP A 271 -17.42 -21.92 21.90
N GLU A 272 -18.55 -21.40 21.43
CA GLU A 272 -18.67 -20.71 20.12
C GLU A 272 -17.63 -19.58 19.98
N ASP A 273 -17.23 -18.97 21.09
CA ASP A 273 -16.21 -17.92 21.16
C ASP A 273 -14.79 -18.44 20.84
N ASP A 274 -14.45 -19.66 21.23
CA ASP A 274 -13.13 -20.26 20.92
C ASP A 274 -12.99 -20.61 19.44
N VAL A 275 -14.09 -20.98 18.76
CA VAL A 275 -14.10 -21.30 17.34
C VAL A 275 -14.13 -20.04 16.48
N SER A 276 -14.74 -18.95 16.96
CA SER A 276 -14.76 -17.66 16.26
C SER A 276 -13.38 -17.00 16.26
N SER A 277 -12.51 -17.34 17.20
CA SER A 277 -11.12 -16.86 17.27
C SER A 277 -10.17 -17.54 16.27
N LEU A 278 -10.58 -18.64 15.60
CA LEU A 278 -9.80 -19.29 14.57
C LEU A 278 -9.76 -18.39 13.31
N ASN A 279 -8.68 -17.63 13.21
CA ASN A 279 -8.46 -16.77 12.06
C ASN A 279 -8.29 -17.62 10.78
N PRO A 280 -9.20 -17.55 9.78
CA PRO A 280 -9.10 -18.32 8.54
C PRO A 280 -7.80 -18.09 7.77
N GLN A 281 -7.20 -16.91 7.92
CA GLN A 281 -5.92 -16.57 7.29
C GLN A 281 -4.74 -17.33 7.92
N ALA A 282 -4.80 -17.60 9.23
CA ALA A 282 -3.77 -18.40 9.90
C ALA A 282 -3.84 -19.88 9.49
N LEU A 283 -5.04 -20.43 9.30
CA LEU A 283 -5.26 -21.81 8.83
C LEU A 283 -4.84 -22.00 7.37
N ALA A 284 -5.19 -21.07 6.48
CA ALA A 284 -4.78 -21.11 5.08
C ALA A 284 -3.24 -21.04 4.89
N ARG A 285 -2.53 -20.41 5.83
CA ARG A 285 -1.07 -20.34 5.85
C ARG A 285 -0.41 -21.65 6.32
N GLN A 286 -1.01 -22.36 7.27
CA GLN A 286 -0.53 -23.67 7.70
C GLN A 286 -0.61 -24.69 6.57
N ASP A 287 -1.67 -24.67 5.76
CA ASP A 287 -1.82 -25.55 4.59
C ASP A 287 -0.81 -25.23 3.48
N ALA A 288 -0.50 -23.93 3.26
CA ALA A 288 0.54 -23.52 2.30
C ALA A 288 1.95 -23.92 2.74
N SER A 289 2.24 -23.90 4.05
CA SER A 289 3.54 -24.33 4.59
C SER A 289 3.70 -25.85 4.60
N SER A 290 2.62 -26.61 4.79
CA SER A 290 2.66 -28.08 4.75
C SER A 290 2.81 -28.63 3.34
N THR A 291 2.28 -27.93 2.32
CA THR A 291 2.47 -28.31 0.90
C THR A 291 3.90 -28.00 0.40
N ALA A 292 4.55 -26.97 0.93
CA ALA A 292 5.93 -26.66 0.56
C ALA A 292 6.97 -27.64 1.12
N SER A 293 6.66 -28.34 2.22
CA SER A 293 7.56 -29.34 2.83
C SER A 293 7.50 -30.72 2.17
N HIS A 294 6.55 -30.98 1.26
CA HIS A 294 6.42 -32.28 0.59
C HIS A 294 7.01 -32.33 -0.83
N THR A 295 7.61 -31.23 -1.32
CA THR A 295 8.22 -31.19 -2.67
C THR A 295 9.74 -31.27 -2.70
N ASN A 296 10.42 -31.52 -1.58
CA ASN A 296 11.87 -31.76 -1.52
C ASN A 296 12.17 -33.14 -0.92
N ASP A 297 12.03 -34.18 -1.72
CA ASP A 297 12.79 -35.41 -1.51
C ASP A 297 13.21 -35.98 -2.90
N PRO A 298 14.45 -36.50 -3.04
CA PRO A 298 15.24 -36.59 -4.27
C PRO A 298 14.75 -37.58 -5.32
#